data_cb03571801ba7a8cfd973c15daa4516a
#
_entry.id   cb03571801ba7a8cfd973c15daa4516a
#
_cell.length_a   1.000
_cell.length_b   1.000
_cell.length_c   1.000
_cell.angle_alpha   90.00
_cell.angle_beta   90.00
_cell.angle_gamma   90.00
#
_symmetry.space_group_name_H-M   'P 1'
#
loop_
_entity.id
_entity.type
_entity.pdbx_description
1 polymer ?
#
loop_
_entity_poly.entity_id
_entity_poly.type
_entity_poly.pdbx_seq_one_letter_code
_entity_poly.pdbx_strand_id
1 'polypeptide(L)'
;MILDEIAHRIEDTKSKLEALRNFLSSEGFIFQYPDEVLPGLDSHSREMIAKIERAVGRIPEALKQFYLSIGSVNFNGHHPEWNGCDYPDALIVFPATYAEMDFTDFLAERERYIDAYGSFRMPIAPDYYHKEGVSGGMWYGVPLPVESEDPPLLEEPHRTSFLNYLDIALSWGGFPGLEHADPDHTWPLSALRNAVHGGQLNR
;
A
#
# COMPACT_ATOMS: atom_id res chain seq x y z
N MET A 1 8.69 17.53 -14.78
CA MET A 1 9.51 17.56 -13.55
C MET A 1 8.84 16.76 -12.42
N ILE A 2 7.73 17.21 -11.82
CA ILE A 2 7.06 16.44 -10.73
C ILE A 2 6.59 15.05 -11.20
N LEU A 3 6.00 14.96 -12.38
CA LEU A 3 5.50 13.68 -12.91
C LEU A 3 6.63 12.68 -13.22
N ASP A 4 7.75 13.16 -13.73
CA ASP A 4 8.93 12.32 -14.00
C ASP A 4 9.54 11.80 -12.68
N GLU A 5 9.52 12.63 -11.63
CA GLU A 5 9.98 12.24 -10.29
C GLU A 5 9.07 11.15 -9.69
N ILE A 6 7.73 11.31 -9.80
CA ILE A 6 6.77 10.30 -9.36
C ILE A 6 7.01 8.97 -10.10
N ALA A 7 7.12 9.01 -11.42
CA ALA A 7 7.35 7.81 -12.23
C ALA A 7 8.66 7.11 -11.83
N HIS A 8 9.73 7.87 -11.60
CA HIS A 8 11.01 7.32 -11.15
C HIS A 8 10.90 6.67 -9.76
N ARG A 9 10.24 7.33 -8.80
CA ARG A 9 10.02 6.76 -7.46
C ARG A 9 9.19 5.49 -7.50
N ILE A 10 8.18 5.41 -8.35
CA ILE A 10 7.35 4.20 -8.52
C ILE A 10 8.17 3.05 -9.13
N GLU A 11 9.02 3.30 -10.11
CA GLU A 11 9.88 2.26 -10.69
C GLU A 11 10.93 1.75 -9.69
N ASP A 12 11.53 2.65 -8.91
CA ASP A 12 12.43 2.29 -7.80
C ASP A 12 11.68 1.45 -6.73
N THR A 13 10.47 1.88 -6.35
CA THR A 13 9.60 1.14 -5.44
C THR A 13 9.32 -0.26 -5.96
N LYS A 14 8.98 -0.42 -7.23
CA LYS A 14 8.73 -1.73 -7.86
C LYS A 14 9.94 -2.65 -7.70
N SER A 15 11.13 -2.15 -8.02
CA SER A 15 12.37 -2.93 -7.90
C SER A 15 12.63 -3.37 -6.45
N LYS A 16 12.37 -2.48 -5.47
CA LYS A 16 12.50 -2.77 -4.04
C LYS A 16 11.49 -3.81 -3.56
N LEU A 17 10.23 -3.72 -4.01
CA LEU A 17 9.18 -4.69 -3.67
C LEU A 17 9.51 -6.08 -4.22
N GLU A 18 10.01 -6.18 -5.45
CA GLU A 18 10.44 -7.45 -6.05
C GLU A 18 11.61 -8.07 -5.28
N ALA A 19 12.60 -7.26 -4.92
CA ALA A 19 13.75 -7.70 -4.13
C ALA A 19 13.32 -8.20 -2.73
N LEU A 20 12.44 -7.46 -2.07
CA LEU A 20 11.91 -7.82 -0.75
C LEU A 20 11.09 -9.11 -0.81
N ARG A 21 10.19 -9.25 -1.78
CA ARG A 21 9.43 -10.51 -2.00
C ARG A 21 10.37 -11.71 -2.14
N ASN A 22 11.42 -11.57 -2.97
CA ASN A 22 12.38 -12.64 -3.21
C ASN A 22 13.15 -12.99 -1.93
N PHE A 23 13.57 -11.99 -1.16
CA PHE A 23 14.22 -12.18 0.13
C PHE A 23 13.30 -12.92 1.11
N LEU A 24 12.07 -12.43 1.33
CA LEU A 24 11.10 -13.04 2.22
C LEU A 24 10.84 -14.51 1.85
N SER A 25 10.68 -14.80 0.56
CA SER A 25 10.51 -16.18 0.09
C SER A 25 11.74 -17.05 0.36
N SER A 26 12.96 -16.52 0.21
CA SER A 26 14.19 -17.26 0.44
C SER A 26 14.45 -17.55 1.91
N GLU A 27 13.99 -16.69 2.81
CA GLU A 27 14.07 -16.88 4.25
C GLU A 27 12.98 -17.82 4.81
N GLY A 28 11.99 -18.22 4.01
CA GLY A 28 10.93 -19.11 4.45
C GLY A 28 9.72 -18.38 5.05
N PHE A 29 9.56 -17.08 4.75
CA PHE A 29 8.35 -16.33 5.13
C PHE A 29 7.12 -16.92 4.42
N ILE A 30 6.06 -17.17 5.17
CA ILE A 30 4.82 -17.78 4.70
C ILE A 30 3.80 -16.66 4.45
N PHE A 31 3.60 -16.31 3.19
CA PHE A 31 2.57 -15.34 2.81
C PHE A 31 1.17 -15.89 3.03
N GLN A 32 0.29 -15.10 3.62
CA GLN A 32 -1.11 -15.49 3.85
C GLN A 32 -1.88 -15.63 2.54
N TYR A 33 -1.57 -14.80 1.55
CA TYR A 33 -2.19 -14.78 0.23
C TYR A 33 -1.09 -14.79 -0.86
N PRO A 34 -0.51 -15.98 -1.16
CA PRO A 34 0.64 -16.07 -2.06
C PRO A 34 0.41 -15.48 -3.46
N ASP A 35 -0.82 -15.60 -3.98
CA ASP A 35 -1.19 -15.10 -5.31
C ASP A 35 -1.38 -13.56 -5.33
N GLU A 36 -1.47 -12.92 -4.16
CA GLU A 36 -1.68 -11.47 -4.03
C GLU A 36 -0.40 -10.70 -3.67
N VAL A 37 0.71 -11.38 -3.48
CA VAL A 37 1.96 -10.75 -2.98
C VAL A 37 2.43 -9.61 -3.89
N LEU A 38 2.56 -9.88 -5.17
CA LEU A 38 2.81 -8.92 -6.26
C LEU A 38 2.20 -9.50 -7.54
N PRO A 39 0.88 -9.44 -7.70
CA PRO A 39 0.18 -10.13 -8.79
C PRO A 39 0.45 -9.49 -10.17
N GLY A 40 1.04 -8.28 -10.19
CA GLY A 40 1.24 -7.52 -11.40
C GLY A 40 0.02 -6.69 -11.80
N LEU A 41 -0.01 -6.29 -13.06
CA LEU A 41 -1.05 -5.39 -13.56
C LEU A 41 -2.38 -6.15 -13.77
N ASP A 42 -3.42 -5.63 -13.14
CA ASP A 42 -4.80 -6.06 -13.41
C ASP A 42 -5.38 -5.27 -14.59
N SER A 43 -5.92 -6.00 -15.57
CA SER A 43 -6.54 -5.41 -16.76
C SER A 43 -7.74 -4.49 -16.44
N HIS A 44 -8.46 -4.78 -15.34
CA HIS A 44 -9.63 -4.02 -14.90
C HIS A 44 -9.26 -2.73 -14.15
N SER A 45 -8.04 -2.60 -13.63
CA SER A 45 -7.59 -1.40 -12.92
C SER A 45 -7.70 -0.15 -13.77
N ARG A 46 -7.37 -0.20 -15.06
CA ARG A 46 -7.52 0.94 -15.98
C ARG A 46 -8.97 1.37 -16.15
N GLU A 47 -9.88 0.41 -16.25
CA GLU A 47 -11.31 0.67 -16.35
C GLU A 47 -11.84 1.31 -15.07
N MET A 48 -11.45 0.79 -13.92
CA MET A 48 -11.87 1.29 -12.62
C MET A 48 -11.36 2.73 -12.38
N ILE A 49 -10.09 2.99 -12.66
CA ILE A 49 -9.52 4.34 -12.64
C ILE A 49 -10.35 5.30 -13.50
N ALA A 50 -10.63 4.92 -14.75
CA ALA A 50 -11.40 5.75 -15.67
C ALA A 50 -12.86 5.95 -15.22
N LYS A 51 -13.49 4.97 -14.56
CA LYS A 51 -14.84 5.11 -13.97
C LYS A 51 -14.84 6.13 -12.84
N ILE A 52 -13.89 6.03 -11.92
CA ILE A 52 -13.75 6.95 -10.79
C ILE A 52 -13.47 8.37 -11.31
N GLU A 53 -12.48 8.54 -12.19
CA GLU A 53 -12.09 9.86 -12.71
C GLU A 53 -13.27 10.57 -13.43
N ARG A 54 -14.11 9.85 -14.14
CA ARG A 54 -15.30 10.43 -14.80
C ARG A 54 -16.38 10.89 -13.83
N ALA A 55 -16.56 10.21 -12.72
CA ALA A 55 -17.66 10.47 -11.78
C ALA A 55 -17.31 11.43 -10.67
N VAL A 56 -16.06 11.38 -10.20
CA VAL A 56 -15.60 12.06 -8.99
C VAL A 56 -14.53 13.10 -9.29
N GLY A 57 -13.65 12.84 -10.25
CA GLY A 57 -12.52 13.69 -10.59
C GLY A 57 -11.21 12.92 -10.53
N ARG A 58 -10.12 13.61 -10.84
CA ARG A 58 -8.81 13.03 -11.04
C ARG A 58 -8.31 12.25 -9.80
N ILE A 59 -7.79 11.05 -10.06
CA ILE A 59 -7.01 10.28 -9.09
C ILE A 59 -5.59 10.88 -9.04
N PRO A 60 -4.96 11.00 -7.84
CA PRO A 60 -3.57 11.46 -7.71
C PRO A 60 -2.62 10.68 -8.59
N GLU A 61 -1.66 11.36 -9.20
CA GLU A 61 -0.75 10.72 -10.16
C GLU A 61 0.10 9.62 -9.50
N ALA A 62 0.51 9.82 -8.23
CA ALA A 62 1.25 8.81 -7.48
C ALA A 62 0.50 7.46 -7.40
N LEU A 63 -0.78 7.50 -7.07
CA LEU A 63 -1.64 6.31 -7.04
C LEU A 63 -1.86 5.71 -8.43
N LYS A 64 -2.11 6.57 -9.41
CA LYS A 64 -2.35 6.14 -10.79
C LYS A 64 -1.12 5.43 -11.37
N GLN A 65 0.06 5.99 -11.19
CA GLN A 65 1.32 5.36 -11.60
C GLN A 65 1.57 4.03 -10.87
N PHE A 66 1.30 3.96 -9.57
CA PHE A 66 1.40 2.72 -8.82
C PHE A 66 0.49 1.64 -9.42
N TYR A 67 -0.80 1.92 -9.60
CA TYR A 67 -1.75 0.96 -10.15
C TYR A 67 -1.41 0.52 -11.58
N LEU A 68 -0.82 1.40 -12.38
CA LEU A 68 -0.48 1.12 -13.77
C LEU A 68 0.92 0.52 -13.97
N SER A 69 1.77 0.48 -12.92
CA SER A 69 3.13 -0.05 -13.00
C SER A 69 3.33 -1.28 -12.09
N ILE A 70 2.70 -1.31 -10.93
CA ILE A 70 2.85 -2.36 -9.92
C ILE A 70 1.53 -3.15 -9.77
N GLY A 71 0.39 -2.45 -9.71
CA GLY A 71 -0.94 -3.02 -9.53
C GLY A 71 -1.38 -3.04 -8.09
N SER A 72 -0.83 -3.92 -7.28
CA SER A 72 -1.08 -4.06 -5.83
C SER A 72 0.10 -4.75 -5.14
N VAL A 73 0.08 -4.74 -3.82
CA VAL A 73 1.03 -5.49 -2.98
C VAL A 73 0.34 -6.01 -1.73
N ASN A 74 0.67 -7.23 -1.31
CA ASN A 74 0.19 -7.82 -0.07
C ASN A 74 1.28 -8.68 0.56
N PHE A 75 2.01 -8.12 1.54
CA PHE A 75 3.05 -8.85 2.27
C PHE A 75 2.54 -9.47 3.57
N ASN A 76 1.22 -9.55 3.76
CA ASN A 76 0.66 -10.19 4.94
C ASN A 76 1.08 -11.67 5.02
N GLY A 77 1.51 -12.09 6.21
CA GLY A 77 2.01 -13.43 6.45
C GLY A 77 2.79 -13.51 7.74
N HIS A 78 3.55 -14.59 7.91
CA HIS A 78 4.35 -14.82 9.10
C HIS A 78 5.60 -15.64 8.78
N HIS A 79 6.56 -15.58 9.68
CA HIS A 79 7.70 -16.50 9.69
C HIS A 79 7.69 -17.28 11.01
N PRO A 80 7.91 -18.62 11.01
CA PRO A 80 7.79 -19.45 12.22
C PRO A 80 8.73 -19.07 13.35
N GLU A 81 9.87 -18.45 13.02
CA GLU A 81 10.93 -18.10 13.98
C GLU A 81 11.00 -16.61 14.30
N TRP A 82 10.20 -15.74 13.63
CA TRP A 82 10.25 -14.30 13.87
C TRP A 82 9.17 -13.92 14.90
N ASN A 83 9.62 -13.46 16.05
CA ASN A 83 8.80 -13.17 17.21
C ASN A 83 9.13 -11.78 17.79
N GLY A 84 8.35 -11.34 18.77
CA GLY A 84 8.57 -10.07 19.49
C GLY A 84 7.97 -8.86 18.76
N CYS A 85 7.01 -9.08 17.84
CA CYS A 85 6.19 -8.03 17.24
C CYS A 85 4.81 -8.59 16.95
N ASP A 86 3.81 -8.18 17.74
CA ASP A 86 2.44 -8.65 17.61
C ASP A 86 1.73 -8.03 16.40
N TYR A 87 2.15 -6.83 16.00
CA TYR A 87 1.57 -6.05 14.90
C TYR A 87 2.66 -5.56 13.96
N PRO A 88 3.21 -6.42 13.09
CA PRO A 88 4.26 -6.04 12.16
C PRO A 88 3.82 -5.04 11.10
N ASP A 89 2.52 -4.82 10.93
CA ASP A 89 1.91 -3.86 10.00
C ASP A 89 2.42 -4.06 8.57
N ALA A 90 2.27 -5.27 8.04
CA ALA A 90 2.76 -5.63 6.72
C ALA A 90 2.32 -4.63 5.63
N LEU A 91 3.20 -4.30 4.69
CA LEU A 91 2.86 -3.44 3.57
C LEU A 91 1.79 -4.11 2.70
N ILE A 92 0.63 -3.46 2.65
CA ILE A 92 -0.49 -3.82 1.79
C ILE A 92 -0.93 -2.56 1.04
N VAL A 93 -1.10 -2.68 -0.27
CA VAL A 93 -1.81 -1.70 -1.11
C VAL A 93 -2.81 -2.48 -1.96
N PHE A 94 -4.08 -2.14 -1.81
CA PHE A 94 -5.16 -2.78 -2.56
C PHE A 94 -5.03 -2.53 -4.07
N PRO A 95 -5.51 -3.43 -4.95
CA PRO A 95 -5.68 -3.10 -6.35
C PRO A 95 -6.75 -2.00 -6.53
N ALA A 96 -6.67 -1.24 -7.62
CA ALA A 96 -7.66 -0.18 -7.90
C ALA A 96 -9.10 -0.71 -7.94
N THR A 97 -9.29 -1.96 -8.33
CA THR A 97 -10.58 -2.66 -8.36
C THR A 97 -11.20 -2.89 -6.99
N TYR A 98 -10.41 -2.85 -5.92
CA TYR A 98 -10.94 -2.95 -4.55
C TYR A 98 -11.93 -1.83 -4.21
N ALA A 99 -11.76 -0.66 -4.84
CA ALA A 99 -12.66 0.48 -4.64
C ALA A 99 -14.07 0.28 -5.27
N GLU A 100 -14.33 -0.80 -6.01
CA GLU A 100 -15.56 -0.96 -6.80
C GLU A 100 -16.83 -0.98 -5.94
N MET A 101 -16.79 -1.66 -4.80
CA MET A 101 -17.94 -1.73 -3.89
C MET A 101 -18.25 -0.35 -3.29
N ASP A 102 -17.25 0.30 -2.69
CA ASP A 102 -17.40 1.63 -2.07
C ASP A 102 -17.81 2.68 -3.10
N PHE A 103 -17.30 2.56 -4.33
CA PHE A 103 -17.65 3.45 -5.42
C PHE A 103 -19.08 3.24 -5.92
N THR A 104 -19.56 2.02 -5.95
CA THR A 104 -20.94 1.67 -6.29
C THR A 104 -21.92 2.26 -5.25
N ASP A 105 -21.60 2.07 -3.97
CA ASP A 105 -22.39 2.62 -2.85
C ASP A 105 -22.39 4.15 -2.87
N PHE A 106 -21.24 4.77 -3.14
CA PHE A 106 -21.15 6.21 -3.34
C PHE A 106 -22.04 6.73 -4.47
N LEU A 107 -22.07 6.04 -5.61
CA LEU A 107 -22.93 6.45 -6.74
C LEU A 107 -24.42 6.30 -6.40
N ALA A 108 -24.78 5.27 -5.65
CA ALA A 108 -26.17 4.99 -5.25
C ALA A 108 -26.70 6.00 -4.21
N GLU A 109 -25.85 6.41 -3.27
CA GLU A 109 -26.24 7.26 -2.13
C GLU A 109 -25.34 8.52 -2.02
N ARG A 110 -25.02 9.16 -3.14
CA ARG A 110 -24.01 10.22 -3.24
C ARG A 110 -24.20 11.36 -2.25
N GLU A 111 -25.41 11.87 -2.09
CA GLU A 111 -25.71 12.98 -1.17
C GLU A 111 -25.41 12.58 0.29
N ARG A 112 -25.92 11.42 0.70
CA ARG A 112 -25.68 10.88 2.03
C ARG A 112 -24.18 10.64 2.29
N TYR A 113 -23.46 10.15 1.28
CA TYR A 113 -22.03 9.88 1.39
C TYR A 113 -21.21 11.17 1.54
N ILE A 114 -21.57 12.21 0.76
CA ILE A 114 -20.95 13.53 0.86
C ILE A 114 -21.27 14.19 2.21
N ASP A 115 -22.49 14.09 2.69
CA ASP A 115 -22.87 14.62 4.00
C ASP A 115 -22.09 13.97 5.15
N ALA A 116 -21.81 12.67 5.04
CA ALA A 116 -21.08 11.93 6.06
C ALA A 116 -19.57 12.12 6.00
N TYR A 117 -18.97 12.18 4.81
CA TYR A 117 -17.52 12.10 4.59
C TYR A 117 -16.93 13.28 3.80
N GLY A 118 -17.75 14.20 3.30
CA GLY A 118 -17.33 15.36 2.51
C GLY A 118 -16.91 15.06 1.06
N SER A 119 -16.53 13.82 0.76
CA SER A 119 -16.00 13.41 -0.56
C SER A 119 -16.04 11.89 -0.71
N PHE A 120 -15.88 11.37 -1.91
CA PHE A 120 -15.57 9.96 -2.10
C PHE A 120 -14.19 9.66 -1.50
N ARG A 121 -14.09 8.65 -0.66
CA ARG A 121 -12.83 8.19 -0.07
C ARG A 121 -12.39 6.92 -0.79
N MET A 122 -11.40 7.03 -1.66
CA MET A 122 -10.83 5.86 -2.34
C MET A 122 -10.00 5.04 -1.37
N PRO A 123 -10.35 3.75 -1.11
CA PRO A 123 -9.59 2.89 -0.21
C PRO A 123 -8.24 2.51 -0.84
N ILE A 124 -7.16 2.60 -0.07
CA ILE A 124 -5.79 2.34 -0.52
C ILE A 124 -5.18 1.13 0.18
N ALA A 125 -5.35 1.03 1.50
CA ALA A 125 -4.79 -0.05 2.30
C ALA A 125 -5.65 -0.30 3.55
N PRO A 126 -5.64 -1.53 4.12
CA PRO A 126 -6.23 -1.74 5.43
C PRO A 126 -5.41 -1.01 6.51
N ASP A 127 -6.05 -0.61 7.59
CA ASP A 127 -5.29 -0.21 8.78
C ASP A 127 -4.59 -1.41 9.42
N TYR A 128 -3.71 -1.14 10.38
CA TYR A 128 -2.91 -2.19 11.01
C TYR A 128 -3.74 -3.22 11.79
N TYR A 129 -4.92 -2.86 12.33
CA TYR A 129 -5.82 -3.81 12.99
C TYR A 129 -6.42 -4.79 11.99
N HIS A 130 -6.91 -4.31 10.86
CA HIS A 130 -7.50 -5.17 9.83
C HIS A 130 -6.45 -6.09 9.19
N LYS A 131 -5.18 -5.66 9.10
CA LYS A 131 -4.09 -6.51 8.62
C LYS A 131 -3.88 -7.75 9.52
N GLU A 132 -4.15 -7.61 10.80
CA GLU A 132 -4.05 -8.69 11.79
C GLU A 132 -5.40 -9.39 12.06
N GLY A 133 -6.42 -9.12 11.25
CA GLY A 133 -7.74 -9.73 11.41
C GLY A 133 -8.54 -9.23 12.61
N VAL A 134 -8.16 -8.10 13.20
CA VAL A 134 -8.87 -7.44 14.30
C VAL A 134 -9.85 -6.42 13.73
N SER A 135 -11.10 -6.42 14.21
CA SER A 135 -12.11 -5.44 13.80
C SER A 135 -11.87 -4.09 14.47
N GLY A 136 -12.08 -3.01 13.73
CA GLY A 136 -11.93 -1.62 14.18
C GLY A 136 -11.04 -0.84 13.23
N GLY A 137 -11.04 0.49 13.34
CA GLY A 137 -10.31 1.35 12.43
C GLY A 137 -10.99 1.58 11.07
N MET A 138 -10.33 2.31 10.20
CA MET A 138 -10.79 2.61 8.85
C MET A 138 -9.64 2.44 7.87
N TRP A 139 -9.97 2.10 6.62
CA TRP A 139 -9.00 2.01 5.54
C TRP A 139 -8.19 3.29 5.41
N TYR A 140 -6.89 3.14 5.14
CA TYR A 140 -6.13 4.27 4.63
C TYR A 140 -6.67 4.63 3.26
N GLY A 141 -6.96 5.90 3.03
CA GLY A 141 -7.64 6.32 1.82
C GLY A 141 -7.28 7.71 1.37
N VAL A 142 -7.73 8.06 0.17
CA VAL A 142 -7.56 9.39 -0.41
C VAL A 142 -8.93 9.99 -0.70
N PRO A 143 -9.21 11.23 -0.23
CA PRO A 143 -10.43 11.93 -0.59
C PRO A 143 -10.34 12.40 -2.05
N LEU A 144 -11.39 12.16 -2.84
CA LEU A 144 -11.48 12.59 -4.23
C LEU A 144 -12.68 13.52 -4.44
N PRO A 145 -12.54 14.58 -5.25
CA PRO A 145 -11.34 14.96 -6.00
C PRO A 145 -10.26 15.62 -5.13
N VAL A 146 -9.03 15.57 -5.60
CA VAL A 146 -7.89 16.24 -4.96
C VAL A 146 -6.97 16.87 -6.02
N GLU A 147 -6.35 18.01 -5.68
CA GLU A 147 -5.44 18.72 -6.60
C GLU A 147 -4.00 18.21 -6.54
N SER A 148 -3.57 17.73 -5.36
CA SER A 148 -2.21 17.21 -5.16
C SER A 148 -1.95 15.95 -5.95
N GLU A 149 -0.75 15.83 -6.51
CA GLU A 149 -0.29 14.63 -7.21
C GLU A 149 0.06 13.47 -6.25
N ASP A 150 0.34 13.79 -4.98
CA ASP A 150 0.64 12.85 -3.91
C ASP A 150 0.08 13.39 -2.57
N PRO A 151 -1.24 13.30 -2.36
CA PRO A 151 -1.88 13.85 -1.15
C PRO A 151 -1.61 12.97 0.07
N PRO A 152 -1.76 13.55 1.29
CA PRO A 152 -1.75 12.76 2.52
C PRO A 152 -2.84 11.69 2.51
N LEU A 153 -2.51 10.52 3.04
CA LEU A 153 -3.46 9.44 3.28
C LEU A 153 -4.30 9.75 4.52
N LEU A 154 -5.60 9.52 4.43
CA LEU A 154 -6.50 9.57 5.57
C LEU A 154 -6.28 8.31 6.43
N GLU A 155 -6.38 8.47 7.75
CA GLU A 155 -6.28 7.41 8.77
C GLU A 155 -4.90 6.71 8.84
N GLU A 156 -3.92 7.12 8.03
CA GLU A 156 -2.57 6.58 8.09
C GLU A 156 -1.84 7.18 9.31
N PRO A 157 -1.19 6.34 10.17
CA PRO A 157 -0.65 6.78 11.47
C PRO A 157 0.40 7.90 11.39
N HIS A 158 1.26 7.89 10.36
CA HIS A 158 2.29 8.92 10.16
C HIS A 158 1.75 10.18 9.46
N ARG A 159 0.48 10.20 9.06
CA ARG A 159 -0.18 11.31 8.35
C ARG A 159 0.60 11.76 7.11
N THR A 160 1.13 10.81 6.39
CA THR A 160 2.02 11.03 5.27
C THR A 160 1.34 10.82 3.92
N SER A 161 2.01 11.22 2.83
CA SER A 161 1.53 10.98 1.48
C SER A 161 1.72 9.51 1.06
N PHE A 162 1.07 9.11 -0.04
CA PHE A 162 1.16 7.73 -0.53
C PHE A 162 2.59 7.29 -0.84
N LEU A 163 3.38 8.14 -1.51
CA LEU A 163 4.78 7.80 -1.81
C LEU A 163 5.62 7.69 -0.53
N ASN A 164 5.38 8.57 0.44
CA ASN A 164 6.10 8.49 1.72
C ASN A 164 5.63 7.29 2.56
N TYR A 165 4.35 6.89 2.48
CA TYR A 165 3.88 5.65 3.09
C TYR A 165 4.65 4.43 2.55
N LEU A 166 4.86 4.36 1.23
CA LEU A 166 5.68 3.31 0.63
C LEU A 166 7.14 3.38 1.10
N ASP A 167 7.73 4.57 1.16
CA ASP A 167 9.11 4.76 1.63
C ASP A 167 9.28 4.37 3.10
N ILE A 168 8.34 4.75 3.98
CA ILE A 168 8.34 4.34 5.39
C ILE A 168 8.26 2.82 5.49
N ALA A 169 7.29 2.20 4.82
CA ALA A 169 7.15 0.75 4.85
C ALA A 169 8.43 0.04 4.36
N LEU A 170 9.01 0.48 3.25
CA LEU A 170 10.25 -0.08 2.72
C LEU A 170 11.45 0.17 3.63
N SER A 171 11.51 1.31 4.34
CA SER A 171 12.58 1.59 5.31
C SER A 171 12.57 0.62 6.51
N TRP A 172 11.42 0.00 6.78
CA TRP A 172 11.23 -1.06 7.76
C TRP A 172 11.17 -2.47 7.14
N GLY A 173 11.69 -2.60 5.91
CA GLY A 173 11.71 -3.89 5.22
C GLY A 173 10.33 -4.45 4.90
N GLY A 174 9.34 -3.58 4.66
CA GLY A 174 7.97 -3.93 4.36
C GLY A 174 7.05 -4.11 5.58
N PHE A 175 7.57 -3.84 6.80
CA PHE A 175 6.87 -4.08 8.07
C PHE A 175 7.04 -2.88 9.02
N PRO A 176 6.37 -1.74 8.78
CA PRO A 176 6.54 -0.53 9.59
C PRO A 176 6.18 -0.72 11.08
N GLY A 177 5.35 -1.67 11.44
CA GLY A 177 5.06 -1.98 12.84
C GLY A 177 6.27 -2.45 13.65
N LEU A 178 7.37 -2.83 12.98
CA LEU A 178 8.63 -3.17 13.65
C LEU A 178 9.28 -1.98 14.38
N GLU A 179 8.83 -0.75 14.12
CA GLU A 179 9.26 0.41 14.92
C GLU A 179 8.83 0.31 16.39
N HIS A 180 7.81 -0.51 16.68
CA HIS A 180 7.26 -0.76 18.01
C HIS A 180 7.53 -2.17 18.52
N ALA A 181 8.37 -2.95 17.82
CA ALA A 181 8.73 -4.31 18.23
C ALA A 181 9.49 -4.33 19.55
N ASP A 182 9.42 -5.45 20.24
CA ASP A 182 10.21 -5.68 21.46
C ASP A 182 11.71 -5.51 21.20
N PRO A 183 12.51 -5.02 22.16
CA PRO A 183 13.95 -4.84 21.97
C PRO A 183 14.71 -6.14 21.64
N ASP A 184 14.17 -7.29 22.04
CA ASP A 184 14.71 -8.64 21.83
C ASP A 184 13.97 -9.42 20.72
N HIS A 185 13.22 -8.72 19.86
CA HIS A 185 12.56 -9.35 18.71
C HIS A 185 13.55 -10.11 17.80
N THR A 186 13.06 -11.17 17.17
CA THR A 186 13.90 -12.01 16.29
C THR A 186 13.74 -11.69 14.79
N TRP A 187 13.02 -10.63 14.45
CA TRP A 187 12.89 -10.17 13.06
C TRP A 187 14.25 -9.71 12.51
N PRO A 188 14.67 -10.17 11.32
CA PRO A 188 15.97 -9.82 10.74
C PRO A 188 15.95 -8.45 10.06
N LEU A 189 15.64 -7.39 10.83
CA LEU A 189 15.41 -6.05 10.29
C LEU A 189 16.58 -5.53 9.43
N SER A 190 17.82 -5.79 9.84
CA SER A 190 18.99 -5.38 9.04
C SER A 190 19.04 -6.09 7.69
N ALA A 191 18.69 -7.38 7.63
CA ALA A 191 18.67 -8.14 6.39
C ALA A 191 17.49 -7.69 5.48
N LEU A 192 16.30 -7.44 6.06
CA LEU A 192 15.14 -6.88 5.36
C LEU A 192 15.48 -5.53 4.72
N ARG A 193 16.10 -4.61 5.46
CA ARG A 193 16.56 -3.31 4.95
C ARG A 193 17.60 -3.46 3.85
N ASN A 194 18.55 -4.37 4.02
CA ASN A 194 19.57 -4.64 2.99
C ASN A 194 18.93 -5.22 1.72
N ALA A 195 17.93 -6.08 1.81
CA ALA A 195 17.20 -6.61 0.66
C ALA A 195 16.54 -5.48 -0.15
N VAL A 196 15.92 -4.52 0.53
CA VAL A 196 15.31 -3.33 -0.10
C VAL A 196 16.35 -2.44 -0.79
N HIS A 197 17.55 -2.27 -0.20
CA HIS A 197 18.59 -1.37 -0.73
C HIS A 197 19.61 -2.08 -1.62
N GLY A 198 19.78 -3.39 -1.50
CA GLY A 198 20.82 -4.17 -2.20
C GLY A 198 20.56 -4.37 -3.69
N GLY A 199 19.38 -4.09 -4.21
CA GLY A 199 19.10 -4.10 -5.65
C GLY A 199 19.85 -3.03 -6.46
N GLN A 200 20.48 -2.06 -5.80
CA GLN A 200 21.24 -0.98 -6.43
C GLN A 200 22.74 -1.28 -6.60
N LEU A 201 23.28 -2.35 -5.99
CA LEU A 201 24.72 -2.65 -6.00
C LEU A 201 25.18 -3.56 -7.15
N ASN A 202 24.27 -4.05 -7.98
CA ASN A 202 24.59 -4.99 -9.09
C ASN A 202 24.13 -4.51 -10.47
N ARG A 203 24.14 -3.20 -10.74
CA ARG A 203 23.97 -2.67 -12.10
C ARG A 203 25.16 -1.83 -12.52
#